data_bb35c1c9c056a78e53ae0aa0c5fdca6e
#
_entry.id   bb35c1c9c056a78e53ae0aa0c5fdca6e
#
_cell.length_a   1.000
_cell.length_b   1.000
_cell.length_c   1.000
_cell.angle_alpha   90.00
_cell.angle_beta   90.00
_cell.angle_gamma   90.00
#
_symmetry.space_group_name_H-M   'P 1'
#
loop_
_entity.id
_entity.type
_entity.pdbx_description
1 polymer ?
#
loop_
_entity_poly.entity_id
_entity_poly.type
_entity_poly.pdbx_seq_one_letter_code
_entity_poly.pdbx_strand_id
1 'polypeptide(L)'
;MDSRTVLVSLGILSAAVFAASIYKKKKVKDTYEDPNFIQLGLNTPTIWIFINDSEVNSRWWADFGARSSRVYNLPFLNLCYQSIVAAATTKYHVEVIGGLADAQRRLGYLPTPMRNKNIPLRSEEMTYLKVAFLEKFGGLWMNPATICIKSLPNLPNDKVVLFGSDPLETYAGPQGTILPNQHTLWSPKPKHPFFSTWKNLLEPRIEKQHGGREIRNDSRWDALFSGSSRNDITIMPNAELTRKSNGRKIELEDLLAAGTEGDLPFTIHPETLYIPFPWPELLERRMFGWFLRMSEEQIKESDLAVTYLFRLANK
;
A
#
# COMPACT_ATOMS: atom_id res chain seq x y z
N MET A 1 57.04 -14.07 -19.39
CA MET A 1 55.58 -14.25 -19.43
C MET A 1 55.11 -13.73 -20.78
N ASP A 2 54.48 -14.58 -21.57
CA ASP A 2 54.14 -14.29 -22.93
C ASP A 2 52.97 -13.29 -22.99
N SER A 3 53.05 -12.26 -23.82
CA SER A 3 52.02 -11.21 -23.93
C SER A 3 50.61 -11.75 -24.25
N ARG A 4 50.55 -12.93 -24.85
CA ARG A 4 49.29 -13.67 -25.10
C ARG A 4 48.62 -14.17 -23.82
N THR A 5 49.40 -14.58 -22.83
CA THR A 5 48.88 -15.07 -21.52
C THR A 5 48.32 -13.94 -20.69
N VAL A 6 48.91 -12.74 -20.78
CA VAL A 6 48.44 -11.53 -20.07
C VAL A 6 47.12 -11.00 -20.65
N LEU A 7 46.98 -11.05 -22.01
CA LEU A 7 45.73 -10.63 -22.68
C LEU A 7 44.55 -11.55 -22.38
N VAL A 8 44.80 -12.88 -22.33
CA VAL A 8 43.75 -13.86 -22.01
C VAL A 8 43.30 -13.72 -20.54
N SER A 9 44.23 -13.50 -19.61
CA SER A 9 43.89 -13.33 -18.19
C SER A 9 43.12 -12.03 -17.93
N LEU A 10 43.42 -10.91 -18.62
CA LEU A 10 42.68 -9.67 -18.57
C LEU A 10 41.25 -9.82 -19.16
N GLY A 11 41.10 -10.58 -20.24
CA GLY A 11 39.79 -10.88 -20.84
C GLY A 11 38.89 -11.69 -19.89
N ILE A 12 39.42 -12.67 -19.19
CA ILE A 12 38.68 -13.50 -18.24
C ILE A 12 38.28 -12.67 -16.98
N LEU A 13 39.16 -11.81 -16.51
CA LEU A 13 38.85 -10.91 -15.37
C LEU A 13 37.76 -9.92 -15.73
N SER A 14 37.79 -9.32 -16.91
CA SER A 14 36.76 -8.38 -17.34
C SER A 14 35.40 -9.08 -17.56
N ALA A 15 35.37 -10.29 -18.09
CA ALA A 15 34.18 -11.09 -18.25
C ALA A 15 33.56 -11.49 -16.86
N ALA A 16 34.43 -11.86 -15.90
CA ALA A 16 33.99 -12.20 -14.56
C ALA A 16 33.41 -10.99 -13.80
N VAL A 17 34.03 -9.80 -13.94
CA VAL A 17 33.53 -8.55 -13.36
C VAL A 17 32.21 -8.14 -14.00
N PHE A 18 32.06 -8.32 -15.33
CA PHE A 18 30.84 -8.02 -16.04
C PHE A 18 29.72 -9.00 -15.66
N ALA A 19 30.01 -10.30 -15.58
CA ALA A 19 29.06 -11.31 -15.10
C ALA A 19 28.64 -11.06 -13.63
N ALA A 20 29.57 -10.68 -12.75
CA ALA A 20 29.26 -10.32 -11.37
C ALA A 20 28.43 -9.04 -11.26
N SER A 21 28.64 -8.08 -12.16
CA SER A 21 27.82 -6.85 -12.20
C SER A 21 26.42 -7.11 -12.72
N ILE A 22 26.26 -8.01 -13.71
CA ILE A 22 24.94 -8.46 -14.19
C ILE A 22 24.23 -9.27 -13.11
N TYR A 23 24.95 -10.15 -12.42
CA TYR A 23 24.40 -10.94 -11.31
C TYR A 23 23.96 -10.05 -10.13
N LYS A 24 24.79 -9.05 -9.77
CA LYS A 24 24.39 -8.02 -8.78
C LYS A 24 23.18 -7.19 -9.23
N LYS A 25 23.13 -6.77 -10.52
CA LYS A 25 21.97 -6.07 -11.08
C LYS A 25 20.70 -6.94 -11.06
N LYS A 26 20.83 -8.24 -11.35
CA LYS A 26 19.73 -9.19 -11.30
C LYS A 26 19.25 -9.37 -9.85
N LYS A 27 20.17 -9.53 -8.89
CA LYS A 27 19.85 -9.70 -7.48
C LYS A 27 19.19 -8.46 -6.84
N VAL A 28 19.50 -7.24 -7.32
CA VAL A 28 18.83 -5.99 -6.88
C VAL A 28 17.43 -5.85 -7.50
N LYS A 29 17.18 -6.47 -8.66
CA LYS A 29 15.86 -6.48 -9.30
C LYS A 29 14.90 -7.47 -8.62
N ASP A 30 15.44 -8.52 -8.02
CA ASP A 30 14.69 -9.61 -7.39
C ASP A 30 14.37 -9.35 -5.91
N THR A 31 14.67 -8.16 -5.37
CA THR A 31 14.41 -7.82 -3.94
C THR A 31 12.92 -7.66 -3.64
N TYR A 32 12.07 -7.70 -4.66
CA TYR A 32 10.61 -7.62 -4.54
C TYR A 32 9.89 -8.90 -5.00
N GLU A 33 10.61 -9.92 -5.44
CA GLU A 33 10.03 -11.24 -5.65
C GLU A 33 10.13 -11.99 -4.32
N ASP A 34 8.99 -12.24 -3.70
CA ASP A 34 8.90 -13.07 -2.51
C ASP A 34 9.55 -14.43 -2.80
N PRO A 35 10.65 -14.83 -2.11
CA PRO A 35 11.29 -16.12 -2.32
C PRO A 35 10.33 -17.30 -2.04
N ASN A 36 9.19 -17.06 -1.39
CA ASN A 36 8.15 -18.05 -1.14
C ASN A 36 7.16 -18.21 -2.31
N PHE A 37 7.27 -17.41 -3.37
CA PHE A 37 6.37 -17.45 -4.54
C PHE A 37 6.20 -18.87 -5.11
N ILE A 38 7.26 -19.67 -5.12
CA ILE A 38 7.26 -21.04 -5.68
C ILE A 38 6.48 -22.03 -4.78
N GLN A 39 6.24 -21.69 -3.51
CA GLN A 39 5.55 -22.57 -2.56
C GLN A 39 4.05 -22.29 -2.41
N LEU A 40 3.59 -21.12 -2.88
CA LEU A 40 2.18 -20.75 -2.80
C LEU A 40 1.40 -21.43 -3.95
N GLY A 41 0.37 -22.17 -3.60
CA GLY A 41 -0.48 -22.85 -4.60
C GLY A 41 -1.13 -21.88 -5.57
N LEU A 42 -1.43 -22.32 -6.79
CA LEU A 42 -2.04 -21.52 -7.87
C LEU A 42 -3.36 -20.79 -7.50
N ASN A 43 -3.96 -21.14 -6.35
CA ASN A 43 -5.23 -20.57 -5.87
C ASN A 43 -5.06 -19.61 -4.67
N THR A 44 -3.83 -19.25 -4.31
CA THR A 44 -3.60 -18.34 -3.19
C THR A 44 -4.02 -16.92 -3.59
N PRO A 45 -4.91 -16.26 -2.82
CA PRO A 45 -5.35 -14.90 -3.15
C PRO A 45 -4.20 -13.91 -3.01
N THR A 46 -4.20 -12.88 -3.85
CA THR A 46 -3.14 -11.88 -3.91
C THR A 46 -3.49 -10.64 -3.09
N ILE A 47 -2.51 -10.15 -2.32
CA ILE A 47 -2.52 -8.80 -1.74
C ILE A 47 -1.85 -7.86 -2.74
N TRP A 48 -2.56 -6.86 -3.19
CA TRP A 48 -2.09 -5.83 -4.10
C TRP A 48 -1.63 -4.60 -3.34
N ILE A 49 -0.39 -4.18 -3.53
CA ILE A 49 0.20 -2.98 -2.95
C ILE A 49 0.67 -2.08 -4.09
N PHE A 50 0.12 -0.88 -4.19
CA PHE A 50 0.56 0.09 -5.19
C PHE A 50 1.56 1.06 -4.60
N ILE A 51 2.70 1.20 -5.26
CA ILE A 51 3.75 2.13 -4.87
C ILE A 51 4.08 2.98 -6.09
N ASN A 52 3.86 4.29 -5.95
CA ASN A 52 4.21 5.21 -7.00
C ASN A 52 5.69 5.60 -6.90
N ASP A 53 6.49 5.18 -7.87
CA ASP A 53 7.92 5.50 -7.93
C ASP A 53 8.22 6.99 -7.81
N SER A 54 7.30 7.86 -8.30
CA SER A 54 7.46 9.31 -8.23
C SER A 54 7.36 9.84 -6.79
N GLU A 55 6.65 9.14 -5.91
CA GLU A 55 6.40 9.56 -4.52
C GLU A 55 7.46 9.03 -3.55
N VAL A 56 8.09 7.90 -3.87
CA VAL A 56 9.10 7.25 -3.01
C VAL A 56 10.51 7.34 -3.55
N ASN A 57 10.71 8.05 -4.67
CA ASN A 57 12.00 8.15 -5.31
C ASN A 57 12.92 9.18 -4.62
N SER A 58 14.22 8.91 -4.60
CA SER A 58 15.28 9.75 -4.02
C SER A 58 15.32 11.21 -4.50
N ARG A 59 14.66 11.54 -5.60
CA ARG A 59 14.55 12.91 -6.12
C ARG A 59 13.87 13.89 -5.17
N TRP A 60 13.09 13.40 -4.22
CA TRP A 60 12.48 14.23 -3.16
C TRP A 60 13.52 14.75 -2.15
N TRP A 61 14.72 14.20 -2.15
CA TRP A 61 15.82 14.58 -1.27
C TRP A 61 16.87 15.39 -2.02
N ALA A 62 16.45 16.40 -2.75
CA ALA A 62 17.33 17.28 -3.53
C ALA A 62 18.50 17.84 -2.70
N ASP A 63 18.30 18.00 -1.38
CA ASP A 63 19.29 18.56 -0.48
C ASP A 63 20.37 17.57 0.01
N PHE A 64 20.24 16.28 -0.30
CA PHE A 64 21.12 15.24 0.27
C PHE A 64 21.93 14.44 -0.74
N GLY A 65 22.16 14.99 -1.91
CA GLY A 65 22.91 14.30 -2.96
C GLY A 65 22.17 13.05 -3.44
N ALA A 66 21.99 12.92 -4.73
CA ALA A 66 21.23 11.83 -5.32
C ALA A 66 21.75 10.47 -4.83
N ARG A 67 21.01 9.79 -3.99
CA ARG A 67 21.28 8.39 -3.68
C ARG A 67 21.04 7.58 -4.96
N SER A 68 22.05 6.86 -5.39
CA SER A 68 22.01 6.06 -6.62
C SER A 68 21.15 4.78 -6.54
N SER A 69 20.59 4.47 -5.36
CA SER A 69 19.78 3.29 -5.15
C SER A 69 18.29 3.61 -5.30
N ARG A 70 17.56 2.75 -6.01
CA ARG A 70 16.09 2.79 -6.11
C ARG A 70 15.39 2.06 -4.95
N VAL A 71 16.10 1.73 -3.90
CA VAL A 71 15.51 1.18 -2.67
C VAL A 71 14.67 2.27 -2.04
N TYR A 72 13.52 1.91 -1.50
CA TYR A 72 12.64 2.85 -0.78
C TYR A 72 13.47 3.73 0.14
N ASN A 73 13.49 5.03 -0.16
CA ASN A 73 14.20 6.00 0.68
C ASN A 73 13.45 6.33 1.97
N LEU A 74 12.33 5.67 2.18
CA LEU A 74 11.50 5.84 3.35
C LEU A 74 11.53 4.54 4.16
N PRO A 75 12.46 4.42 5.13
CA PRO A 75 12.63 3.21 5.92
C PRO A 75 11.34 2.71 6.58
N PHE A 76 10.48 3.64 7.02
CA PHE A 76 9.19 3.27 7.62
C PHE A 76 8.24 2.55 6.63
N LEU A 77 8.28 2.88 5.32
CA LEU A 77 7.48 2.15 4.32
C LEU A 77 7.97 0.71 4.15
N ASN A 78 9.27 0.49 4.25
CA ASN A 78 9.82 -0.86 4.22
C ASN A 78 9.37 -1.66 5.46
N LEU A 79 9.33 -1.03 6.65
CA LEU A 79 8.78 -1.65 7.85
C LEU A 79 7.28 -1.95 7.72
N CYS A 80 6.49 -1.05 7.11
CA CYS A 80 5.09 -1.31 6.78
C CYS A 80 4.96 -2.53 5.85
N TYR A 81 5.74 -2.57 4.76
CA TYR A 81 5.77 -3.70 3.84
C TYR A 81 6.12 -5.01 4.55
N GLN A 82 7.17 -5.02 5.37
CA GLN A 82 7.55 -6.19 6.17
C GLN A 82 6.39 -6.66 7.07
N SER A 83 5.65 -5.73 7.69
CA SER A 83 4.49 -6.07 8.51
C SER A 83 3.35 -6.69 7.71
N ILE A 84 3.11 -6.21 6.48
CA ILE A 84 2.11 -6.79 5.57
C ILE A 84 2.50 -8.22 5.16
N VAL A 85 3.77 -8.42 4.79
CA VAL A 85 4.28 -9.75 4.42
C VAL A 85 4.18 -10.73 5.60
N ALA A 86 4.55 -10.30 6.80
CA ALA A 86 4.41 -11.11 8.01
C ALA A 86 2.95 -11.47 8.29
N ALA A 87 2.02 -10.51 8.14
CA ALA A 87 0.59 -10.71 8.34
C ALA A 87 -0.07 -11.59 7.27
N ALA A 88 0.45 -11.57 6.05
CA ALA A 88 -0.01 -12.39 4.92
C ALA A 88 0.20 -13.89 5.20
N THR A 89 1.26 -14.24 5.91
CA THR A 89 1.64 -15.63 6.20
C THR A 89 1.72 -16.48 4.91
N THR A 90 1.26 -17.74 4.94
CA THR A 90 1.09 -18.61 3.76
C THR A 90 -0.29 -18.49 3.11
N LYS A 91 -1.16 -17.61 3.62
CA LYS A 91 -2.55 -17.48 3.16
C LYS A 91 -2.71 -16.57 1.95
N TYR A 92 -1.78 -15.65 1.77
CA TYR A 92 -1.82 -14.63 0.72
C TYR A 92 -0.48 -14.51 0.04
N HIS A 93 -0.51 -14.27 -1.26
CA HIS A 93 0.64 -13.82 -2.02
C HIS A 93 0.68 -12.28 -2.03
N VAL A 94 1.84 -11.68 -1.81
CA VAL A 94 1.99 -10.22 -1.82
C VAL A 94 2.61 -9.76 -3.13
N GLU A 95 1.89 -8.93 -3.87
CA GLU A 95 2.31 -8.35 -5.14
C GLU A 95 2.43 -6.83 -5.07
N VAL A 96 3.57 -6.31 -5.48
CA VAL A 96 3.83 -4.87 -5.56
C VAL A 96 3.61 -4.39 -6.98
N ILE A 97 2.79 -3.37 -7.15
CA ILE A 97 2.56 -2.67 -8.41
C ILE A 97 3.49 -1.45 -8.42
N GLY A 98 4.53 -1.51 -9.25
CA GLY A 98 5.57 -0.48 -9.35
C GLY A 98 5.17 0.67 -10.29
N GLY A 99 4.35 1.59 -9.80
CA GLY A 99 3.94 2.78 -10.54
C GLY A 99 2.87 2.55 -11.60
N LEU A 100 2.48 3.66 -12.26
CA LEU A 100 1.39 3.65 -13.26
C LEU A 100 1.70 2.85 -14.51
N ALA A 101 2.95 2.79 -14.94
CA ALA A 101 3.33 2.00 -16.11
C ALA A 101 3.13 0.50 -15.89
N ASP A 102 3.47 0.00 -14.69
CA ASP A 102 3.21 -1.39 -14.33
C ASP A 102 1.71 -1.65 -14.16
N ALA A 103 1.00 -0.73 -13.52
CA ALA A 103 -0.45 -0.80 -13.41
C ALA A 103 -1.13 -0.86 -14.79
N GLN A 104 -0.74 0.00 -15.73
CA GLN A 104 -1.27 0.01 -17.09
C GLN A 104 -0.97 -1.31 -17.83
N ARG A 105 0.25 -1.83 -17.70
CA ARG A 105 0.62 -3.11 -18.31
C ARG A 105 -0.25 -4.27 -17.79
N ARG A 106 -0.50 -4.31 -16.48
CA ARG A 106 -1.31 -5.36 -15.83
C ARG A 106 -2.80 -5.21 -16.15
N LEU A 107 -3.32 -3.99 -16.09
CA LEU A 107 -4.74 -3.70 -16.38
C LEU A 107 -5.06 -3.74 -17.88
N GLY A 108 -4.10 -3.40 -18.74
CA GLY A 108 -4.27 -3.24 -20.19
C GLY A 108 -4.84 -1.87 -20.58
N TYR A 109 -5.53 -1.20 -19.68
CA TYR A 109 -6.15 0.10 -19.89
C TYR A 109 -6.09 0.95 -18.62
N LEU A 110 -5.87 2.25 -18.79
CA LEU A 110 -6.08 3.30 -17.79
C LEU A 110 -6.83 4.46 -18.45
N PRO A 111 -7.68 5.19 -17.73
CA PRO A 111 -8.29 6.44 -18.20
C PRO A 111 -7.24 7.42 -18.71
N THR A 112 -7.58 8.16 -19.74
CA THR A 112 -6.64 9.07 -20.43
C THR A 112 -5.93 10.05 -19.49
N PRO A 113 -6.60 10.69 -18.50
CA PRO A 113 -5.94 11.59 -17.57
C PRO A 113 -4.89 10.93 -16.66
N MET A 114 -4.96 9.61 -16.49
CA MET A 114 -4.02 8.86 -15.66
C MET A 114 -2.79 8.38 -16.45
N ARG A 115 -2.87 8.36 -17.78
CA ARG A 115 -1.75 7.92 -18.62
C ARG A 115 -0.65 8.97 -18.59
N ASN A 116 0.60 8.53 -18.45
CA ASN A 116 1.78 9.41 -18.47
C ASN A 116 1.76 10.54 -17.43
N LYS A 117 1.12 10.32 -16.31
CA LYS A 117 1.01 11.31 -15.25
C LYS A 117 2.32 11.41 -14.47
N ASN A 118 2.89 12.63 -14.43
CA ASN A 118 4.12 12.93 -13.68
C ASN A 118 3.86 13.53 -12.29
N ILE A 119 2.59 13.72 -11.94
CA ILE A 119 2.16 14.27 -10.65
C ILE A 119 1.44 13.17 -9.84
N PRO A 120 1.37 13.28 -8.52
CA PRO A 120 0.67 12.33 -7.67
C PRO A 120 -0.77 12.08 -8.14
N LEU A 121 -1.23 10.85 -7.94
CA LEU A 121 -2.62 10.49 -8.22
C LEU A 121 -3.57 11.22 -7.27
N ARG A 122 -4.66 11.73 -7.82
CA ARG A 122 -5.75 12.26 -7.01
C ARG A 122 -6.49 11.12 -6.29
N SER A 123 -7.25 11.45 -5.26
CA SER A 123 -7.99 10.47 -4.46
C SER A 123 -8.89 9.57 -5.31
N GLU A 124 -9.63 10.13 -6.28
CA GLU A 124 -10.49 9.34 -7.17
C GLU A 124 -9.72 8.47 -8.16
N GLU A 125 -8.58 8.95 -8.66
CA GLU A 125 -7.71 8.17 -9.54
C GLU A 125 -7.09 6.98 -8.78
N MET A 126 -6.70 7.20 -7.54
CA MET A 126 -6.23 6.12 -6.66
C MET A 126 -7.37 5.14 -6.36
N THR A 127 -8.58 5.62 -6.13
CA THR A 127 -9.76 4.77 -5.93
C THR A 127 -10.06 3.94 -7.18
N TYR A 128 -10.00 4.55 -8.37
CA TYR A 128 -10.15 3.83 -9.63
C TYR A 128 -9.12 2.71 -9.77
N LEU A 129 -7.86 2.98 -9.45
CA LEU A 129 -6.80 1.99 -9.55
C LEU A 129 -7.07 0.77 -8.67
N LYS A 130 -7.44 0.99 -7.40
CA LYS A 130 -7.84 -0.07 -6.45
C LYS A 130 -8.98 -0.91 -7.02
N VAL A 131 -10.04 -0.24 -7.42
CA VAL A 131 -11.27 -0.87 -7.92
C VAL A 131 -11.01 -1.64 -9.22
N ALA A 132 -10.21 -1.09 -10.13
CA ALA A 132 -9.86 -1.75 -11.39
C ALA A 132 -9.03 -3.02 -11.18
N PHE A 133 -8.08 -3.02 -10.23
CA PHE A 133 -7.33 -4.23 -9.87
C PHE A 133 -8.22 -5.29 -9.25
N LEU A 134 -9.06 -4.91 -8.30
CA LEU A 134 -9.99 -5.84 -7.64
C LEU A 134 -11.07 -6.37 -8.60
N GLU A 135 -11.53 -5.55 -9.53
CA GLU A 135 -12.45 -5.99 -10.60
C GLU A 135 -11.79 -6.99 -11.52
N LYS A 136 -10.54 -6.72 -11.94
CA LYS A 136 -9.86 -7.57 -12.92
C LYS A 136 -9.33 -8.87 -12.33
N PHE A 137 -8.75 -8.82 -11.14
CA PHE A 137 -7.97 -9.92 -10.57
C PHE A 137 -8.57 -10.49 -9.28
N GLY A 138 -9.46 -9.77 -8.61
CA GLY A 138 -9.86 -10.11 -7.24
C GLY A 138 -8.73 -9.88 -6.24
N GLY A 139 -8.86 -10.48 -5.05
CA GLY A 139 -7.84 -10.40 -4.01
C GLY A 139 -8.04 -9.24 -3.03
N LEU A 140 -6.99 -8.91 -2.29
CA LEU A 140 -6.98 -7.90 -1.25
C LEU A 140 -6.14 -6.70 -1.69
N TRP A 141 -6.73 -5.52 -1.68
CA TRP A 141 -5.97 -4.28 -1.83
C TRP A 141 -5.57 -3.73 -0.47
N MET A 142 -4.31 -3.36 -0.31
CA MET A 142 -3.79 -2.68 0.89
C MET A 142 -2.95 -1.47 0.51
N ASN A 143 -3.05 -0.40 1.30
CA ASN A 143 -2.16 0.74 1.13
C ASN A 143 -0.73 0.37 1.59
N PRO A 144 0.32 0.86 0.93
CA PRO A 144 1.71 0.57 1.30
C PRO A 144 2.06 1.04 2.72
N ALA A 145 1.50 2.17 3.15
CA ALA A 145 1.72 2.72 4.49
C ALA A 145 0.71 2.14 5.50
N THR A 146 0.71 0.82 5.64
CA THR A 146 -0.17 0.08 6.56
C THR A 146 0.68 -0.77 7.49
N ILE A 147 0.46 -0.66 8.79
CA ILE A 147 1.14 -1.46 9.81
C ILE A 147 0.19 -2.58 10.22
N CYS A 148 0.44 -3.79 9.77
CA CYS A 148 -0.32 -4.97 10.18
C CYS A 148 0.19 -5.44 11.53
N ILE A 149 -0.66 -5.46 12.54
CA ILE A 149 -0.33 -5.88 13.91
C ILE A 149 -0.79 -7.30 14.25
N LYS A 150 -1.54 -7.91 13.33
CA LYS A 150 -2.01 -9.30 13.45
C LYS A 150 -2.00 -9.97 12.08
N SER A 151 -1.93 -11.30 12.10
CA SER A 151 -2.10 -12.11 10.89
C SER A 151 -3.48 -11.87 10.26
N LEU A 152 -3.51 -11.74 8.94
CA LEU A 152 -4.75 -11.58 8.21
C LEU A 152 -5.61 -12.86 8.31
N PRO A 153 -6.92 -12.74 8.57
CA PRO A 153 -7.81 -13.89 8.63
C PRO A 153 -8.04 -14.47 7.21
N ASN A 154 -8.57 -15.68 7.14
CA ASN A 154 -9.14 -16.16 5.88
C ASN A 154 -10.38 -15.35 5.55
N LEU A 155 -10.37 -14.69 4.41
CA LEU A 155 -11.49 -13.88 3.95
C LEU A 155 -12.50 -14.75 3.18
N PRO A 156 -13.81 -14.40 3.21
CA PRO A 156 -14.84 -15.18 2.56
C PRO A 156 -14.67 -15.21 1.04
N ASN A 157 -14.97 -16.36 0.42
CA ASN A 157 -14.86 -16.56 -1.03
C ASN A 157 -16.11 -16.12 -1.79
N ASP A 158 -17.16 -15.75 -1.07
CA ASP A 158 -18.49 -15.41 -1.62
C ASP A 158 -18.88 -13.95 -1.42
N LYS A 159 -18.17 -13.21 -0.53
CA LYS A 159 -18.52 -11.85 -0.15
C LYS A 159 -17.35 -10.87 -0.33
N VAL A 160 -17.68 -9.66 -0.74
CA VAL A 160 -16.80 -8.50 -0.64
C VAL A 160 -16.61 -8.14 0.84
N VAL A 161 -15.39 -7.84 1.25
CA VAL A 161 -15.13 -7.31 2.59
C VAL A 161 -14.54 -5.92 2.48
N LEU A 162 -15.17 -4.98 3.18
CA LEU A 162 -14.74 -3.60 3.31
C LEU A 162 -14.26 -3.39 4.75
N PHE A 163 -13.06 -2.86 4.91
CA PHE A 163 -12.41 -2.77 6.21
C PHE A 163 -12.46 -1.35 6.76
N GLY A 164 -12.56 -1.26 8.08
CA GLY A 164 -12.54 0.01 8.79
C GLY A 164 -13.81 0.84 8.61
N SER A 165 -13.84 1.98 9.27
CA SER A 165 -14.87 2.99 9.15
C SER A 165 -14.25 4.35 8.85
N ASP A 166 -14.88 5.14 7.98
CA ASP A 166 -14.40 6.48 7.68
C ASP A 166 -14.59 7.38 8.91
N PRO A 167 -13.54 8.04 9.40
CA PRO A 167 -13.67 9.00 10.51
C PRO A 167 -14.47 10.25 10.15
N LEU A 168 -14.70 10.54 8.88
CA LEU A 168 -15.48 11.69 8.39
C LEU A 168 -16.98 11.39 8.36
N GLU A 169 -17.54 10.83 9.41
CA GLU A 169 -18.96 10.45 9.52
C GLU A 169 -19.97 11.59 9.37
N THR A 170 -19.55 12.78 9.06
CA THR A 170 -20.43 13.94 8.80
C THR A 170 -21.24 13.83 7.50
N TYR A 171 -20.98 12.83 6.66
CA TYR A 171 -21.86 12.52 5.54
C TYR A 171 -23.04 11.71 6.06
N ALA A 172 -24.18 12.41 6.16
CA ALA A 172 -25.47 11.83 6.50
C ALA A 172 -25.90 10.77 5.47
N GLY A 173 -25.33 9.59 5.58
CA GLY A 173 -25.98 8.39 5.04
C GLY A 173 -27.25 8.10 5.82
N PRO A 174 -28.08 7.20 5.35
CA PRO A 174 -29.22 6.72 6.11
C PRO A 174 -28.78 6.38 7.53
N GLN A 175 -29.52 6.82 8.54
CA GLN A 175 -29.15 6.66 9.95
C GLN A 175 -28.69 5.24 10.24
N GLY A 176 -27.51 5.10 10.86
CA GLY A 176 -26.91 3.81 11.20
C GLY A 176 -26.08 3.16 10.08
N THR A 177 -25.85 3.82 8.95
CA THR A 177 -24.97 3.29 7.91
C THR A 177 -23.52 3.66 8.21
N ILE A 178 -22.66 2.64 8.35
CA ILE A 178 -21.22 2.82 8.47
C ILE A 178 -20.66 2.98 7.06
N LEU A 179 -19.95 4.07 6.81
CA LEU A 179 -19.17 4.23 5.60
C LEU A 179 -17.81 3.56 5.80
N PRO A 180 -17.52 2.49 5.05
CA PRO A 180 -16.21 1.83 5.13
C PRO A 180 -15.14 2.76 4.58
N ASN A 181 -13.94 2.57 5.07
CA ASN A 181 -12.80 3.28 4.55
C ASN A 181 -12.29 2.65 3.24
N GLN A 182 -11.37 3.32 2.56
CA GLN A 182 -10.85 2.86 1.25
C GLN A 182 -9.41 2.34 1.33
N HIS A 183 -8.86 2.14 2.53
CA HIS A 183 -7.46 1.74 2.66
C HIS A 183 -7.27 0.27 2.31
N THR A 184 -8.23 -0.57 2.68
CA THR A 184 -8.18 -2.00 2.48
C THR A 184 -9.53 -2.51 1.98
N LEU A 185 -9.50 -3.25 0.87
CA LEU A 185 -10.70 -3.74 0.17
C LEU A 185 -10.44 -5.18 -0.31
N TRP A 186 -11.41 -6.07 -0.11
CA TRP A 186 -11.35 -7.45 -0.55
C TRP A 186 -12.39 -7.75 -1.62
N SER A 187 -11.95 -8.36 -2.71
CA SER A 187 -12.80 -8.96 -3.74
C SER A 187 -12.62 -10.48 -3.75
N PRO A 188 -13.67 -11.27 -3.52
CA PRO A 188 -13.56 -12.74 -3.46
C PRO A 188 -13.18 -13.35 -4.80
N LYS A 189 -13.47 -12.66 -5.90
CA LYS A 189 -13.26 -13.15 -7.27
C LYS A 189 -13.14 -11.99 -8.27
N PRO A 190 -12.53 -12.24 -9.43
CA PRO A 190 -12.56 -11.30 -10.55
C PRO A 190 -14.00 -10.99 -11.00
N LYS A 191 -14.21 -9.79 -11.54
CA LYS A 191 -15.48 -9.31 -12.10
C LYS A 191 -16.65 -9.38 -11.11
N HIS A 192 -16.37 -9.17 -9.82
CA HIS A 192 -17.44 -9.08 -8.83
C HIS A 192 -18.31 -7.87 -9.13
N PRO A 193 -19.68 -7.99 -9.15
CA PRO A 193 -20.59 -6.93 -9.58
C PRO A 193 -20.39 -5.60 -8.86
N PHE A 194 -20.09 -5.62 -7.57
CA PHE A 194 -19.81 -4.44 -6.77
C PHE A 194 -18.63 -3.62 -7.34
N PHE A 195 -17.51 -4.26 -7.64
CA PHE A 195 -16.34 -3.57 -8.18
C PHE A 195 -16.54 -3.16 -9.64
N SER A 196 -17.24 -3.95 -10.43
CA SER A 196 -17.60 -3.58 -11.81
C SER A 196 -18.50 -2.33 -11.84
N THR A 197 -19.50 -2.26 -10.97
CA THR A 197 -20.37 -1.08 -10.82
C THR A 197 -19.56 0.13 -10.38
N TRP A 198 -18.72 0.00 -9.36
CA TRP A 198 -17.90 1.10 -8.85
C TRP A 198 -16.91 1.63 -9.89
N LYS A 199 -16.25 0.75 -10.62
CA LYS A 199 -15.35 1.11 -11.73
C LYS A 199 -16.10 1.90 -12.81
N ASN A 200 -17.28 1.43 -13.22
CA ASN A 200 -18.11 2.09 -14.23
C ASN A 200 -18.60 3.48 -13.79
N LEU A 201 -18.76 3.71 -12.49
CA LEU A 201 -19.10 5.03 -11.94
C LEU A 201 -17.89 5.99 -11.95
N LEU A 202 -16.68 5.46 -11.68
CA LEU A 202 -15.45 6.26 -11.57
C LEU A 202 -14.88 6.65 -12.95
N GLU A 203 -14.89 5.73 -13.90
CA GLU A 203 -14.23 5.92 -15.19
C GLU A 203 -14.70 7.17 -15.95
N PRO A 204 -16.02 7.41 -16.12
CA PRO A 204 -16.51 8.64 -16.76
C PRO A 204 -16.20 9.92 -15.97
N ARG A 205 -16.11 9.82 -14.64
CA ARG A 205 -15.76 10.96 -13.78
C ARG A 205 -14.31 11.39 -14.03
N ILE A 206 -13.39 10.42 -14.08
CA ILE A 206 -11.97 10.68 -14.35
C ILE A 206 -11.76 11.21 -15.75
N GLU A 207 -12.41 10.63 -16.78
CA GLU A 207 -12.31 11.10 -18.17
C GLU A 207 -12.81 12.54 -18.35
N LYS A 208 -13.82 12.96 -17.59
CA LYS A 208 -14.38 14.32 -17.63
C LYS A 208 -13.54 15.36 -16.88
N GLN A 209 -12.59 14.92 -16.04
CA GLN A 209 -11.80 15.81 -15.17
C GLN A 209 -10.72 16.63 -15.88
N HIS A 210 -10.81 16.89 -17.17
CA HIS A 210 -9.85 17.74 -17.91
C HIS A 210 -9.76 19.20 -17.41
N GLY A 211 -10.62 19.61 -16.46
CA GLY A 211 -10.73 21.00 -16.00
C GLY A 211 -10.36 21.31 -14.55
N GLY A 212 -9.74 20.41 -13.83
CA GLY A 212 -9.19 20.70 -12.49
C GLY A 212 -10.21 20.83 -11.33
N ARG A 213 -11.51 20.64 -11.57
CA ARG A 213 -12.52 20.63 -10.51
C ARG A 213 -12.56 19.27 -9.83
N GLU A 214 -12.30 19.26 -8.52
CA GLU A 214 -12.55 18.10 -7.67
C GLU A 214 -14.04 17.77 -7.64
N ILE A 215 -14.39 16.53 -7.95
CA ILE A 215 -15.78 16.07 -7.80
C ILE A 215 -15.97 15.77 -6.31
N ARG A 216 -16.85 16.55 -5.66
CA ARG A 216 -17.09 16.46 -4.22
C ARG A 216 -17.93 15.24 -3.78
N ASN A 217 -18.51 14.50 -4.72
CA ASN A 217 -19.36 13.37 -4.38
C ASN A 217 -18.55 12.08 -4.27
N ASP A 218 -18.58 11.49 -3.09
CA ASP A 218 -17.91 10.24 -2.81
C ASP A 218 -18.59 9.07 -3.55
N SER A 219 -17.87 8.47 -4.50
CA SER A 219 -18.36 7.36 -5.31
C SER A 219 -18.66 6.09 -4.52
N ARG A 220 -18.18 5.97 -3.27
CA ARG A 220 -18.46 4.82 -2.39
C ARG A 220 -19.95 4.69 -2.09
N TRP A 221 -20.63 5.82 -1.83
CA TRP A 221 -22.06 5.83 -1.58
C TRP A 221 -22.82 5.32 -2.78
N ASP A 222 -22.51 5.85 -3.96
CA ASP A 222 -23.17 5.42 -5.20
C ASP A 222 -22.95 3.93 -5.45
N ALA A 223 -21.73 3.42 -5.21
CA ALA A 223 -21.41 2.01 -5.38
C ALA A 223 -22.13 1.11 -4.36
N LEU A 224 -22.18 1.52 -3.07
CA LEU A 224 -22.82 0.76 -2.00
C LEU A 224 -24.35 0.70 -2.15
N PHE A 225 -24.97 1.73 -2.74
CA PHE A 225 -26.41 1.85 -2.84
C PHE A 225 -26.98 1.57 -4.23
N SER A 226 -26.15 1.49 -5.29
CA SER A 226 -26.60 1.32 -6.67
C SER A 226 -26.92 -0.13 -7.07
N GLY A 227 -27.52 -0.92 -6.22
CA GLY A 227 -28.25 -2.11 -6.68
C GLY A 227 -27.54 -3.46 -6.57
N SER A 228 -26.39 -3.58 -5.96
CA SER A 228 -25.90 -4.91 -5.53
C SER A 228 -26.61 -5.29 -4.24
N SER A 229 -27.10 -6.53 -4.14
CA SER A 229 -27.72 -6.98 -2.92
C SER A 229 -26.71 -6.78 -1.76
N ARG A 230 -27.13 -6.05 -0.71
CA ARG A 230 -26.30 -5.79 0.49
C ARG A 230 -25.81 -7.09 1.15
N ASN A 231 -26.37 -8.21 0.78
CA ASN A 231 -26.02 -9.54 1.27
C ASN A 231 -24.63 -10.02 0.82
N ASP A 232 -24.11 -9.47 -0.28
CA ASP A 232 -22.81 -9.85 -0.82
C ASP A 232 -21.64 -8.98 -0.29
N ILE A 233 -21.94 -8.07 0.65
CA ILE A 233 -20.95 -7.15 1.23
C ILE A 233 -20.92 -7.31 2.75
N THR A 234 -19.74 -7.46 3.30
CA THR A 234 -19.48 -7.46 4.74
C THR A 234 -18.59 -6.27 5.09
N ILE A 235 -18.93 -5.55 6.15
CA ILE A 235 -18.11 -4.46 6.68
C ILE A 235 -17.49 -4.91 8.00
N MET A 236 -16.18 -4.73 8.15
CA MET A 236 -15.41 -5.02 9.38
C MET A 236 -14.91 -3.68 9.96
N PRO A 237 -15.72 -2.94 10.70
CA PRO A 237 -15.41 -1.56 11.10
C PRO A 237 -14.22 -1.46 12.05
N ASN A 238 -14.03 -2.45 12.93
CA ASN A 238 -12.96 -2.45 13.93
C ASN A 238 -11.64 -3.06 13.42
N ALA A 239 -11.60 -3.55 12.19
CA ALA A 239 -10.38 -4.17 11.63
C ALA A 239 -9.27 -3.14 11.41
N GLU A 240 -9.61 -1.89 11.19
CA GLU A 240 -8.70 -0.76 11.03
C GLU A 240 -8.80 0.18 12.22
N LEU A 241 -7.67 0.46 12.85
CA LEU A 241 -7.61 1.43 13.93
C LEU A 241 -7.44 2.84 13.35
N THR A 242 -8.53 3.60 13.32
CA THR A 242 -8.54 4.99 12.85
C THR A 242 -8.91 6.01 13.92
N ARG A 243 -9.46 5.55 15.06
CA ARG A 243 -9.97 6.41 16.13
C ARG A 243 -9.41 6.04 17.49
N LYS A 244 -9.25 7.06 18.30
CA LYS A 244 -8.98 6.94 19.75
C LYS A 244 -10.24 6.52 20.49
N SER A 245 -10.12 6.10 21.74
CA SER A 245 -11.23 5.77 22.64
C SER A 245 -12.23 6.93 22.84
N ASN A 246 -11.76 8.17 22.71
CA ASN A 246 -12.61 9.37 22.78
C ASN A 246 -13.29 9.73 21.44
N GLY A 247 -13.23 8.87 20.41
CA GLY A 247 -13.83 9.06 19.10
C GLY A 247 -13.03 9.97 18.15
N ARG A 248 -11.94 10.60 18.60
CA ARG A 248 -11.11 11.45 17.74
C ARG A 248 -10.29 10.58 16.77
N LYS A 249 -10.03 11.10 15.58
CA LYS A 249 -9.13 10.49 14.61
C LYS A 249 -7.73 10.32 15.22
N ILE A 250 -7.07 9.20 14.91
CA ILE A 250 -5.64 9.04 15.18
C ILE A 250 -4.88 9.92 14.19
N GLU A 251 -4.03 10.77 14.72
CA GLU A 251 -3.23 11.72 13.97
C GLU A 251 -1.77 11.28 13.94
N LEU A 252 -0.99 11.94 13.10
CA LEU A 252 0.44 11.65 12.97
C LEU A 252 1.19 11.89 14.28
N GLU A 253 0.77 12.90 15.05
CA GLU A 253 1.27 13.21 16.39
C GLU A 253 1.12 12.05 17.35
N ASP A 254 0.01 11.32 17.29
CA ASP A 254 -0.22 10.18 18.17
C ASP A 254 0.69 8.99 17.84
N LEU A 255 0.94 8.78 16.54
CA LEU A 255 1.82 7.71 16.08
C LEU A 255 3.30 8.01 16.36
N LEU A 256 3.68 9.30 16.32
CA LEU A 256 5.05 9.77 16.55
C LEU A 256 5.28 10.28 17.98
N ALA A 257 4.28 10.21 18.86
CA ALA A 257 4.46 10.44 20.28
C ALA A 257 5.28 9.33 20.93
N ALA A 258 5.86 9.60 22.08
CA ALA A 258 6.42 8.55 22.92
C ALA A 258 5.31 7.55 23.28
N GLY A 259 5.60 6.27 23.21
CA GLY A 259 4.63 5.22 23.48
C GLY A 259 5.30 3.87 23.69
N THR A 260 5.06 3.32 24.88
CA THR A 260 5.51 1.98 25.26
C THR A 260 4.31 1.06 25.49
N GLU A 261 4.57 -0.21 25.76
CA GLU A 261 3.52 -1.15 26.14
C GLU A 261 2.78 -0.64 27.39
N GLY A 262 1.47 -0.40 27.26
CA GLY A 262 0.63 0.12 28.33
C GLY A 262 0.48 1.66 28.39
N ASP A 263 1.24 2.39 27.59
CA ASP A 263 1.19 3.86 27.55
C ASP A 263 1.09 4.39 26.09
N LEU A 264 0.13 3.87 25.35
CA LEU A 264 -0.17 4.36 24.01
C LEU A 264 -1.19 5.49 24.06
N PRO A 265 -1.09 6.51 23.20
CA PRO A 265 -2.06 7.61 23.12
C PRO A 265 -3.43 7.16 22.54
N PHE A 266 -3.59 5.89 22.24
CA PHE A 266 -4.81 5.27 21.70
C PHE A 266 -4.97 3.83 22.21
N THR A 267 -6.20 3.33 22.17
CA THR A 267 -6.51 1.94 22.54
C THR A 267 -6.68 1.09 21.29
N ILE A 268 -6.02 -0.06 21.26
CA ILE A 268 -6.13 -1.04 20.17
C ILE A 268 -7.30 -1.98 20.47
N HIS A 269 -8.31 -2.00 19.60
CA HIS A 269 -9.45 -2.90 19.75
C HIS A 269 -8.98 -4.37 19.49
N PRO A 270 -9.57 -5.37 20.18
CA PRO A 270 -9.22 -6.77 19.96
C PRO A 270 -9.37 -7.26 18.52
N GLU A 271 -10.28 -6.69 17.74
CA GLU A 271 -10.50 -7.02 16.33
C GLU A 271 -9.57 -6.25 15.36
N THR A 272 -8.78 -5.30 15.84
CA THR A 272 -7.89 -4.52 14.99
C THR A 272 -6.83 -5.43 14.37
N LEU A 273 -6.75 -5.39 13.06
CA LEU A 273 -5.78 -6.12 12.24
C LEU A 273 -4.60 -5.25 11.83
N TYR A 274 -4.89 -3.96 11.55
CA TYR A 274 -3.88 -3.04 11.03
C TYR A 274 -4.21 -1.58 11.38
N ILE A 275 -3.20 -0.75 11.23
CA ILE A 275 -3.25 0.69 11.46
C ILE A 275 -2.69 1.40 10.22
N PRO A 276 -3.46 2.29 9.57
CA PRO A 276 -2.94 3.10 8.47
C PRO A 276 -1.99 4.16 9.01
N PHE A 277 -0.87 4.35 8.33
CA PHE A 277 0.07 5.41 8.62
C PHE A 277 -0.19 6.59 7.66
N PRO A 278 -0.46 7.82 8.13
CA PRO A 278 -0.80 8.96 7.29
C PRO A 278 0.44 9.56 6.62
N TRP A 279 1.12 8.79 5.77
CA TRP A 279 2.38 9.17 5.16
C TRP A 279 2.32 10.38 4.20
N PRO A 280 1.22 10.68 3.47
CA PRO A 280 1.14 11.91 2.70
C PRO A 280 1.27 13.15 3.59
N GLU A 281 0.58 13.13 4.73
CA GLU A 281 0.67 14.19 5.73
C GLU A 281 2.09 14.30 6.31
N LEU A 282 2.75 13.17 6.54
CA LEU A 282 4.13 13.14 7.00
C LEU A 282 5.09 13.85 6.03
N LEU A 283 4.89 13.68 4.70
CA LEU A 283 5.71 14.34 3.68
C LEU A 283 5.46 15.86 3.63
N GLU A 284 4.25 16.31 3.87
CA GLU A 284 3.87 17.73 3.81
C GLU A 284 4.30 18.48 5.06
N ARG A 285 4.33 17.84 6.24
CA ARG A 285 4.58 18.47 7.52
C ARG A 285 6.07 18.44 7.91
N ARG A 286 6.78 19.54 7.61
CA ARG A 286 8.22 19.70 7.85
C ARG A 286 8.67 19.37 9.28
N MET A 287 7.82 19.59 10.28
CA MET A 287 8.14 19.32 11.68
C MET A 287 8.46 17.84 11.96
N PHE A 288 7.98 16.92 11.13
CA PHE A 288 8.25 15.48 11.24
C PHE A 288 9.38 14.99 10.33
N GLY A 289 10.10 15.90 9.68
CA GLY A 289 11.23 15.55 8.81
C GLY A 289 12.35 14.77 9.52
N TRP A 290 12.42 14.83 10.84
CA TRP A 290 13.34 14.01 11.63
C TRP A 290 13.00 12.51 11.50
N PHE A 291 11.73 12.13 11.54
CA PHE A 291 11.28 10.74 11.39
C PHE A 291 11.61 10.19 9.99
N LEU A 292 11.43 11.00 8.95
CA LEU A 292 11.79 10.62 7.58
C LEU A 292 13.28 10.32 7.39
N ARG A 293 14.16 10.85 8.27
CA ARG A 293 15.61 10.65 8.23
C ARG A 293 16.09 9.47 9.07
N MET A 294 15.24 8.89 9.88
CA MET A 294 15.59 7.73 10.69
C MET A 294 15.83 6.50 9.81
N SER A 295 16.84 5.71 10.14
CA SER A 295 17.01 4.38 9.56
C SER A 295 15.99 3.40 10.15
N GLU A 296 15.87 2.21 9.54
CA GLU A 296 14.99 1.16 10.10
C GLU A 296 15.40 0.78 11.52
N GLU A 297 16.69 0.70 11.78
CA GLU A 297 17.24 0.38 13.10
C GLU A 297 16.86 1.47 14.11
N GLN A 298 17.05 2.74 13.75
CA GLN A 298 16.67 3.87 14.61
C GLN A 298 15.17 3.88 14.91
N ILE A 299 14.33 3.56 13.92
CA ILE A 299 12.88 3.45 14.15
C ILE A 299 12.59 2.29 15.10
N LYS A 300 13.21 1.10 14.90
CA LYS A 300 12.99 -0.09 15.74
C LYS A 300 13.46 0.10 17.19
N GLU A 301 14.48 0.94 17.41
CA GLU A 301 15.06 1.21 18.72
C GLU A 301 14.41 2.40 19.45
N SER A 302 13.63 3.22 18.75
CA SER A 302 13.00 4.39 19.35
C SER A 302 11.83 4.02 20.30
N ASP A 303 11.48 4.96 21.18
CA ASP A 303 10.34 4.83 22.10
C ASP A 303 9.08 5.50 21.55
N LEU A 304 8.85 5.38 20.24
CA LEU A 304 7.68 5.93 19.60
C LEU A 304 6.51 4.92 19.60
N ALA A 305 5.27 5.42 19.64
CA ALA A 305 4.09 4.59 19.55
C ALA A 305 4.09 3.73 18.25
N VAL A 306 4.53 4.31 17.11
CA VAL A 306 4.68 3.56 15.87
C VAL A 306 5.69 2.43 15.96
N THR A 307 6.76 2.60 16.73
CA THR A 307 7.76 1.55 16.97
C THR A 307 7.17 0.38 17.73
N TYR A 308 6.36 0.65 18.75
CA TYR A 308 5.63 -0.38 19.45
C TYR A 308 4.73 -1.18 18.50
N LEU A 309 4.03 -0.50 17.57
CA LEU A 309 3.20 -1.17 16.56
C LEU A 309 4.02 -2.07 15.63
N PHE A 310 5.20 -1.64 15.18
CA PHE A 310 6.11 -2.48 14.40
C PHE A 310 6.63 -3.69 15.20
N ARG A 311 6.84 -3.54 16.51
CA ARG A 311 7.20 -4.68 17.38
C ARG A 311 6.06 -5.66 17.53
N LEU A 312 4.81 -5.20 17.60
CA LEU A 312 3.63 -6.09 17.61
C LEU A 312 3.50 -6.88 16.30
N ALA A 313 3.77 -6.25 15.17
CA ALA A 313 3.70 -6.89 13.85
C ALA A 313 4.71 -8.04 13.65
N ASN A 314 5.79 -8.06 14.44
CA ASN A 314 6.87 -9.04 14.33
C ASN A 314 6.83 -10.11 15.43
N LYS A 315 5.80 -10.12 16.28
CA LYS A 315 5.53 -11.19 17.26
C LYS A 315 4.71 -12.31 16.64
#